data_5459db008a1ad2e194c913ea2c47e6c5
#
_entry.id   5459db008a1ad2e194c913ea2c47e6c5
#
_cell.length_a   1.000
_cell.length_b   1.000
_cell.length_c   1.000
_cell.angle_alpha   90.00
_cell.angle_beta   90.00
_cell.angle_gamma   90.00
#
_symmetry.space_group_name_H-M   'P 1'
#
loop_
_entity.id
_entity.type
_entity.pdbx_description
1 polymer ?
#
loop_
_entity_poly.entity_id
_entity_poly.type
_entity_poly.pdbx_seq_one_letter_code
_entity_poly.pdbx_strand_id
1 'polypeptide(L)'
;MPPLALVTGASRGIGRAIARALAPGHALVLSGRDQPALTSVAAELRPIAAGKIHVLPCELGDPADRARFLAELATYCEGLGAGVQVLVNNAGAAGSAPLARTDDAHWAALLELNLTAPFALTRALVPGMIKAGWGRVISIASTAALKGYAYTAAYAASKAGLLGLTRSLAVELARKGVTVNAVCPGFTDTDIVTRAAENIQATTGRSTDEARAALAGFSPQGRLRDPDEIATLVAYLASPDAGGITGQALAIDGGETA
;
A
#
# COMPACT_ATOMS: atom_id res chain seq x y z
N MET A 1 -7.12 8.92 23.08
CA MET A 1 -6.58 9.46 21.81
C MET A 1 -6.93 8.45 20.72
N PRO A 2 -7.37 8.86 19.53
CA PRO A 2 -7.64 7.90 18.45
C PRO A 2 -6.36 7.16 18.07
N PRO A 3 -6.44 5.90 17.57
CA PRO A 3 -5.27 5.14 17.16
C PRO A 3 -4.51 5.88 16.05
N LEU A 4 -3.18 5.76 16.06
CA LEU A 4 -2.31 6.38 15.05
C LEU A 4 -2.12 5.42 13.87
N ALA A 5 -2.49 5.87 12.67
CA ALA A 5 -2.29 5.14 11.42
C ALA A 5 -1.20 5.81 10.57
N LEU A 6 -0.24 5.00 10.10
CA LEU A 6 0.73 5.40 9.07
C LEU A 6 0.26 4.88 7.71
N VAL A 7 0.10 5.79 6.75
CA VAL A 7 -0.22 5.44 5.35
C VAL A 7 0.94 5.87 4.46
N THR A 8 1.59 4.92 3.82
CA THR A 8 2.66 5.18 2.85
C THR A 8 2.11 5.36 1.44
N GLY A 9 2.73 6.22 0.62
CA GLY A 9 2.22 6.56 -0.71
C GLY A 9 0.88 7.30 -0.68
N ALA A 10 0.66 8.12 0.36
CA ALA A 10 -0.63 8.75 0.64
C ALA A 10 -0.97 9.97 -0.22
N SER A 11 -0.07 10.42 -1.11
CA SER A 11 -0.24 11.66 -1.88
C SER A 11 -1.31 11.57 -2.99
N ARG A 12 -1.69 10.37 -3.44
CA ARG A 12 -2.62 10.16 -4.57
C ARG A 12 -3.17 8.72 -4.60
N GLY A 13 -4.10 8.47 -5.52
CA GLY A 13 -4.64 7.15 -5.84
C GLY A 13 -5.15 6.39 -4.62
N ILE A 14 -4.81 5.11 -4.55
CA ILE A 14 -5.24 4.21 -3.47
C ILE A 14 -4.81 4.74 -2.08
N GLY A 15 -3.58 5.25 -1.94
CA GLY A 15 -3.08 5.75 -0.65
C GLY A 15 -3.85 6.95 -0.13
N ARG A 16 -4.23 7.92 -1.01
CA ARG A 16 -5.10 9.05 -0.65
C ARG A 16 -6.50 8.58 -0.25
N ALA A 17 -7.08 7.63 -1.00
CA ALA A 17 -8.39 7.06 -0.67
C ALA A 17 -8.36 6.35 0.69
N ILE A 18 -7.30 5.57 0.98
CA ILE A 18 -7.10 4.92 2.28
C ILE A 18 -6.97 5.95 3.40
N ALA A 19 -6.15 6.99 3.22
CA ALA A 19 -6.00 8.06 4.22
C ALA A 19 -7.35 8.73 4.52
N ARG A 20 -8.19 8.96 3.49
CA ARG A 20 -9.53 9.51 3.64
C ARG A 20 -10.45 8.56 4.41
N ALA A 21 -10.43 7.26 4.10
CA ALA A 21 -11.27 6.27 4.77
C ALA A 21 -10.88 6.07 6.25
N LEU A 22 -9.60 6.22 6.60
CA LEU A 22 -9.10 6.09 7.98
C LEU A 22 -9.28 7.36 8.81
N ALA A 23 -9.34 8.54 8.19
CA ALA A 23 -9.36 9.83 8.89
C ALA A 23 -10.45 9.96 9.97
N PRO A 24 -11.72 9.50 9.77
CA PRO A 24 -12.76 9.63 10.78
C PRO A 24 -12.50 8.86 12.09
N GLY A 25 -11.62 7.86 12.07
CA GLY A 25 -11.34 7.01 13.24
C GLY A 25 -9.91 7.09 13.77
N HIS A 26 -9.00 7.82 13.09
CA HIS A 26 -7.57 7.75 13.36
C HIS A 26 -6.91 9.15 13.39
N ALA A 27 -5.83 9.26 14.16
CA ALA A 27 -4.76 10.21 13.85
C ALA A 27 -3.90 9.63 12.72
N LEU A 28 -3.35 10.48 11.84
CA LEU A 28 -2.67 10.02 10.64
C LEU A 28 -1.23 10.52 10.55
N VAL A 29 -0.34 9.65 10.10
CA VAL A 29 0.93 10.03 9.48
C VAL A 29 0.83 9.71 7.99
N LEU A 30 0.97 10.73 7.15
CA LEU A 30 0.94 10.61 5.70
C LEU A 30 2.37 10.67 5.16
N SER A 31 2.80 9.62 4.45
CA SER A 31 4.14 9.55 3.88
C SER A 31 4.11 9.29 2.37
N GLY A 32 5.13 9.79 1.70
CA GLY A 32 5.37 9.70 0.25
C GLY A 32 6.44 10.70 -0.15
N ARG A 33 6.82 10.76 -1.43
CA ARG A 33 7.91 11.62 -1.91
C ARG A 33 7.51 13.09 -2.10
N ASP A 34 6.27 13.31 -2.49
CA ASP A 34 5.73 14.61 -2.88
C ASP A 34 5.13 15.32 -1.66
N GLN A 35 5.96 16.10 -0.97
CA GLN A 35 5.54 16.84 0.22
C GLN A 35 4.40 17.85 -0.05
N PRO A 36 4.41 18.64 -1.12
CA PRO A 36 3.28 19.52 -1.46
C PRO A 36 1.97 18.76 -1.62
N ALA A 37 1.96 17.63 -2.34
CA ALA A 37 0.76 16.81 -2.52
C ALA A 37 0.29 16.18 -1.19
N LEU A 38 1.20 15.70 -0.34
CA LEU A 38 0.86 15.21 1.01
C LEU A 38 0.23 16.30 1.87
N THR A 39 0.78 17.53 1.80
CA THR A 39 0.26 18.69 2.55
C THR A 39 -1.15 19.06 2.08
N SER A 40 -1.42 18.98 0.78
CA SER A 40 -2.74 19.19 0.20
C SER A 40 -3.74 18.15 0.71
N VAL A 41 -3.37 16.85 0.69
CA VAL A 41 -4.20 15.77 1.23
C VAL A 41 -4.44 15.96 2.72
N ALA A 42 -3.43 16.33 3.50
CA ALA A 42 -3.60 16.61 4.92
C ALA A 42 -4.59 17.75 5.17
N ALA A 43 -4.54 18.82 4.38
CA ALA A 43 -5.48 19.94 4.49
C ALA A 43 -6.93 19.52 4.16
N GLU A 44 -7.12 18.71 3.12
CA GLU A 44 -8.41 18.12 2.73
C GLU A 44 -9.02 17.27 3.87
N LEU A 45 -8.18 16.47 4.55
CA LEU A 45 -8.66 15.51 5.54
C LEU A 45 -8.84 16.09 6.95
N ARG A 46 -8.23 17.23 7.28
CA ARG A 46 -8.34 17.85 8.60
C ARG A 46 -9.77 18.01 9.12
N PRO A 47 -10.77 18.42 8.30
CA PRO A 47 -12.15 18.61 8.78
C PRO A 47 -12.85 17.32 9.23
N ILE A 48 -12.39 16.16 8.75
CA ILE A 48 -13.03 14.86 9.01
C ILE A 48 -12.18 13.94 9.90
N ALA A 49 -10.94 14.34 10.21
CA ALA A 49 -10.02 13.49 10.97
C ALA A 49 -10.35 13.49 12.46
N ALA A 50 -10.37 12.30 13.07
CA ALA A 50 -10.57 12.13 14.51
C ALA A 50 -9.38 12.63 15.34
N GLY A 51 -8.19 12.79 14.72
CA GLY A 51 -6.97 13.22 15.39
C GLY A 51 -6.07 14.09 14.50
N LYS A 52 -4.86 14.35 14.98
CA LYS A 52 -3.88 15.14 14.23
C LYS A 52 -3.43 14.40 12.97
N ILE A 53 -3.16 15.16 11.91
CA ILE A 53 -2.53 14.66 10.68
C ILE A 53 -1.11 15.25 10.62
N HIS A 54 -0.13 14.36 10.59
CA HIS A 54 1.29 14.69 10.42
C HIS A 54 1.75 14.28 9.02
N VAL A 55 2.48 15.16 8.34
CA VAL A 55 3.08 14.89 7.03
C VAL A 55 4.56 14.61 7.24
N LEU A 56 5.01 13.42 6.82
CA LEU A 56 6.39 13.00 6.94
C LEU A 56 6.88 12.43 5.60
N PRO A 57 7.55 13.24 4.76
CA PRO A 57 8.00 12.81 3.45
C PRO A 57 9.11 11.76 3.53
N CYS A 58 9.08 10.79 2.59
CA CYS A 58 10.12 9.77 2.49
C CYS A 58 10.18 9.15 1.08
N GLU A 59 11.40 8.97 0.55
CA GLU A 59 11.69 8.05 -0.54
C GLU A 59 11.98 6.66 0.04
N LEU A 60 10.94 5.85 0.18
CA LEU A 60 11.05 4.55 0.83
C LEU A 60 11.95 3.54 0.10
N GLY A 61 12.21 3.75 -1.20
CA GLY A 61 13.17 2.98 -1.98
C GLY A 61 14.63 3.30 -1.66
N ASP A 62 14.90 4.40 -0.94
CA ASP A 62 16.23 4.74 -0.45
C ASP A 62 16.39 4.27 1.00
N PRO A 63 17.32 3.33 1.28
CA PRO A 63 17.56 2.84 2.64
C PRO A 63 17.97 3.93 3.64
N ALA A 64 18.74 4.94 3.21
CA ALA A 64 19.20 6.03 4.09
C ALA A 64 18.03 6.98 4.44
N ASP A 65 17.21 7.34 3.46
CA ASP A 65 16.04 8.18 3.70
C ASP A 65 14.98 7.45 4.54
N ARG A 66 14.81 6.14 4.32
CA ARG A 66 13.94 5.30 5.16
C ARG A 66 14.44 5.23 6.63
N ALA A 67 15.76 5.16 6.85
CA ALA A 67 16.31 5.18 8.21
C ALA A 67 16.05 6.52 8.90
N ARG A 68 16.25 7.66 8.20
CA ARG A 68 15.91 9.00 8.66
C ARG A 68 14.42 9.09 9.01
N PHE A 69 13.55 8.65 8.09
CA PHE A 69 12.10 8.63 8.28
C PHE A 69 11.69 7.89 9.55
N LEU A 70 12.26 6.71 9.80
CA LEU A 70 11.95 5.92 10.99
C LEU A 70 12.39 6.61 12.28
N ALA A 71 13.53 7.31 12.29
CA ALA A 71 13.99 8.08 13.43
C ALA A 71 13.07 9.28 13.73
N GLU A 72 12.67 10.03 12.71
CA GLU A 72 11.74 11.16 12.84
C GLU A 72 10.35 10.68 13.28
N LEU A 73 9.86 9.55 12.75
CA LEU A 73 8.60 8.95 13.17
C LEU A 73 8.65 8.51 14.64
N ALA A 74 9.75 7.93 15.10
CA ALA A 74 9.93 7.54 16.50
C ALA A 74 9.86 8.77 17.42
N THR A 75 10.57 9.86 17.08
CA THR A 75 10.53 11.12 17.83
C THR A 75 9.12 11.72 17.87
N TYR A 76 8.40 11.66 16.76
CA TYR A 76 7.00 12.12 16.71
C TYR A 76 6.10 11.27 17.61
N CYS A 77 6.24 9.95 17.58
CA CYS A 77 5.50 9.03 18.44
C CYS A 77 5.79 9.24 19.93
N GLU A 78 7.05 9.47 20.29
CA GLU A 78 7.47 9.81 21.66
C GLU A 78 6.79 11.10 22.15
N GLY A 79 6.81 12.15 21.31
CA GLY A 79 6.13 13.40 21.61
C GLY A 79 4.61 13.30 21.76
N LEU A 80 3.99 12.27 21.14
CA LEU A 80 2.57 11.96 21.32
C LEU A 80 2.30 11.06 22.53
N GLY A 81 3.30 10.37 23.07
CA GLY A 81 3.09 9.29 24.03
C GLY A 81 2.35 8.08 23.47
N ALA A 82 2.36 7.89 22.14
CA ALA A 82 1.64 6.82 21.44
C ALA A 82 2.42 6.34 20.21
N GLY A 83 2.47 5.02 20.00
CA GLY A 83 3.06 4.42 18.80
C GLY A 83 2.07 4.29 17.63
N VAL A 84 2.62 3.98 16.45
CA VAL A 84 1.80 3.59 15.29
C VAL A 84 1.10 2.26 15.59
N GLN A 85 -0.22 2.24 15.48
CA GLN A 85 -1.06 1.08 15.73
C GLN A 85 -1.62 0.46 14.44
N VAL A 86 -1.74 1.26 13.38
CA VAL A 86 -2.14 0.80 12.04
C VAL A 86 -1.04 1.18 11.04
N LEU A 87 -0.45 0.18 10.39
CA LEU A 87 0.51 0.39 9.30
C LEU A 87 -0.13 -0.03 7.97
N VAL A 88 -0.24 0.91 7.04
CA VAL A 88 -0.64 0.63 5.66
C VAL A 88 0.57 0.78 4.74
N ASN A 89 1.14 -0.34 4.32
CA ASN A 89 2.19 -0.43 3.32
C ASN A 89 1.55 -0.33 1.92
N ASN A 90 1.33 0.91 1.45
CA ASN A 90 0.72 1.16 0.15
C ASN A 90 1.73 1.72 -0.87
N ALA A 91 2.78 2.41 -0.45
CA ALA A 91 3.81 2.88 -1.38
C ALA A 91 4.36 1.73 -2.22
N GLY A 92 4.45 1.95 -3.52
CA GLY A 92 4.92 0.95 -4.45
C GLY A 92 5.02 1.49 -5.88
N ALA A 93 5.71 0.75 -6.71
CA ALA A 93 5.79 1.01 -8.14
C ALA A 93 5.44 -0.25 -8.91
N ALA A 94 4.79 -0.07 -10.06
CA ALA A 94 4.62 -1.09 -11.07
C ALA A 94 5.70 -0.92 -12.15
N GLY A 95 6.07 -2.03 -12.78
CA GLY A 95 6.97 -2.04 -13.91
C GLY A 95 6.67 -3.23 -14.80
N SER A 96 6.76 -3.01 -16.10
CA SER A 96 6.63 -4.07 -17.10
C SER A 96 7.79 -3.98 -18.10
N ALA A 97 8.48 -5.09 -18.31
CA ALA A 97 9.52 -5.23 -19.30
C ALA A 97 9.61 -6.70 -19.74
N PRO A 98 9.96 -6.99 -21.01
CA PRO A 98 10.37 -8.34 -21.41
C PRO A 98 11.52 -8.84 -20.53
N LEU A 99 11.56 -10.15 -20.25
CA LEU A 99 12.60 -10.73 -19.38
C LEU A 99 14.02 -10.32 -19.78
N ALA A 100 14.32 -10.35 -21.08
CA ALA A 100 15.62 -9.96 -21.60
C ALA A 100 15.97 -8.46 -21.43
N ARG A 101 15.03 -7.62 -21.06
CA ARG A 101 15.20 -6.18 -20.79
C ARG A 101 15.01 -5.82 -19.32
N THR A 102 14.74 -6.80 -18.48
CA THR A 102 14.66 -6.61 -17.01
C THR A 102 16.08 -6.76 -16.47
N ASP A 103 16.78 -5.64 -16.32
CA ASP A 103 18.12 -5.63 -15.75
C ASP A 103 18.09 -5.73 -14.20
N ASP A 104 19.27 -5.97 -13.61
CA ASP A 104 19.44 -6.12 -12.17
C ASP A 104 19.02 -4.85 -11.40
N ALA A 105 19.22 -3.68 -11.96
CA ALA A 105 18.85 -2.40 -11.33
C ALA A 105 17.32 -2.26 -11.23
N HIS A 106 16.61 -2.54 -12.32
CA HIS A 106 15.14 -2.53 -12.33
C HIS A 106 14.56 -3.59 -11.37
N TRP A 107 15.13 -4.80 -11.39
CA TRP A 107 14.78 -5.86 -10.44
C TRP A 107 14.96 -5.40 -9.00
N ALA A 108 16.15 -4.92 -8.64
CA ALA A 108 16.49 -4.50 -7.28
C ALA A 108 15.60 -3.33 -6.81
N ALA A 109 15.33 -2.34 -7.66
CA ALA A 109 14.49 -1.19 -7.32
C ALA A 109 13.04 -1.60 -7.00
N LEU A 110 12.46 -2.54 -7.74
CA LEU A 110 11.11 -3.03 -7.46
C LEU A 110 11.05 -3.85 -6.17
N LEU A 111 12.04 -4.73 -5.93
CA LEU A 111 12.12 -5.46 -4.66
C LEU A 111 12.33 -4.53 -3.48
N GLU A 112 13.21 -3.53 -3.61
CA GLU A 112 13.51 -2.59 -2.53
C GLU A 112 12.27 -1.81 -2.12
N LEU A 113 11.55 -1.23 -3.07
CA LEU A 113 10.37 -0.42 -2.76
C LEU A 113 9.15 -1.26 -2.35
N ASN A 114 8.87 -2.36 -3.08
CA ASN A 114 7.63 -3.11 -2.91
C ASN A 114 7.68 -4.18 -1.82
N LEU A 115 8.88 -4.62 -1.40
CA LEU A 115 9.06 -5.72 -0.45
C LEU A 115 9.97 -5.35 0.72
N THR A 116 11.21 -4.87 0.46
CA THR A 116 12.18 -4.55 1.50
C THR A 116 11.71 -3.40 2.38
N ALA A 117 11.17 -2.33 1.78
CA ALA A 117 10.65 -1.18 2.54
C ALA A 117 9.46 -1.57 3.43
N PRO A 118 8.40 -2.27 2.96
CA PRO A 118 7.35 -2.82 3.83
C PRO A 118 7.88 -3.70 4.96
N PHE A 119 8.84 -4.59 4.69
CA PHE A 119 9.49 -5.39 5.73
C PHE A 119 10.18 -4.51 6.79
N ALA A 120 10.96 -3.53 6.36
CA ALA A 120 11.71 -2.65 7.27
C ALA A 120 10.77 -1.81 8.16
N LEU A 121 9.71 -1.24 7.60
CA LEU A 121 8.69 -0.51 8.35
C LEU A 121 7.96 -1.42 9.34
N THR A 122 7.55 -2.59 8.90
CA THR A 122 6.85 -3.56 9.76
C THR A 122 7.75 -4.00 10.93
N ARG A 123 9.01 -4.34 10.66
CA ARG A 123 10.01 -4.71 11.69
C ARG A 123 10.20 -3.61 12.73
N ALA A 124 10.22 -2.35 12.31
CA ALA A 124 10.41 -1.21 13.21
C ALA A 124 9.18 -0.92 14.08
N LEU A 125 7.96 -1.11 13.56
CA LEU A 125 6.73 -0.67 14.21
C LEU A 125 6.03 -1.76 15.02
N VAL A 126 6.15 -3.03 14.62
CA VAL A 126 5.50 -4.17 15.28
C VAL A 126 5.84 -4.30 16.78
N PRO A 127 7.09 -4.06 17.26
CA PRO A 127 7.37 -4.11 18.68
C PRO A 127 6.49 -3.18 19.53
N GLY A 128 6.19 -1.97 19.02
CA GLY A 128 5.26 -1.04 19.64
C GLY A 128 3.82 -1.55 19.69
N MET A 129 3.36 -2.17 18.60
CA MET A 129 2.04 -2.79 18.51
C MET A 129 1.90 -3.96 19.50
N ILE A 130 2.93 -4.81 19.63
CA ILE A 130 2.97 -5.92 20.60
C ILE A 130 2.89 -5.38 22.03
N LYS A 131 3.66 -4.35 22.36
CA LYS A 131 3.63 -3.71 23.67
C LYS A 131 2.25 -3.14 24.01
N ALA A 132 1.55 -2.61 23.00
CA ALA A 132 0.18 -2.10 23.14
C ALA A 132 -0.89 -3.22 23.20
N GLY A 133 -0.53 -4.47 22.89
CA GLY A 133 -1.48 -5.61 22.80
C GLY A 133 -2.43 -5.49 21.61
N TRP A 134 -2.21 -4.55 20.67
CA TRP A 134 -3.07 -4.31 19.53
C TRP A 134 -2.29 -3.70 18.36
N GLY A 135 -2.52 -4.20 17.15
CA GLY A 135 -1.94 -3.64 15.92
C GLY A 135 -2.57 -4.20 14.65
N ARG A 136 -2.43 -3.44 13.57
CA ARG A 136 -2.90 -3.80 12.24
C ARG A 136 -1.82 -3.48 11.22
N VAL A 137 -1.35 -4.49 10.49
CA VAL A 137 -0.44 -4.35 9.36
C VAL A 137 -1.18 -4.76 8.10
N ILE A 138 -1.35 -3.81 7.17
CA ILE A 138 -2.10 -4.02 5.93
C ILE A 138 -1.19 -3.63 4.77
N SER A 139 -0.92 -4.58 3.87
CA SER A 139 -0.06 -4.36 2.71
C SER A 139 -0.88 -4.32 1.43
N ILE A 140 -0.69 -3.31 0.60
CA ILE A 140 -1.31 -3.26 -0.73
C ILE A 140 -0.43 -4.05 -1.70
N ALA A 141 -0.85 -5.27 -1.96
CA ALA A 141 -0.22 -6.18 -2.91
C ALA A 141 -0.71 -5.91 -4.36
N SER A 142 -1.19 -6.92 -5.05
CA SER A 142 -1.76 -6.85 -6.41
C SER A 142 -2.31 -8.22 -6.80
N THR A 143 -3.21 -8.28 -7.78
CA THR A 143 -3.54 -9.53 -8.50
C THR A 143 -2.30 -10.19 -9.11
N ALA A 144 -1.25 -9.41 -9.43
CA ALA A 144 0.04 -9.94 -9.88
C ALA A 144 0.79 -10.79 -8.83
N ALA A 145 0.36 -10.76 -7.57
CA ALA A 145 0.83 -11.67 -6.53
C ALA A 145 0.07 -13.00 -6.51
N LEU A 146 -1.08 -13.08 -7.17
CA LEU A 146 -2.00 -14.23 -7.19
C LEU A 146 -1.95 -14.99 -8.50
N LYS A 147 -1.70 -14.29 -9.63
CA LYS A 147 -1.56 -14.88 -10.96
C LYS A 147 -0.46 -14.19 -11.75
N GLY A 148 0.00 -14.82 -12.83
CA GLY A 148 1.01 -14.27 -13.73
C GLY A 148 0.43 -13.30 -14.75
N TYR A 149 1.18 -12.24 -15.05
CA TYR A 149 0.99 -11.37 -16.21
C TYR A 149 2.27 -11.34 -17.04
N ALA A 150 2.12 -11.31 -18.37
CA ALA A 150 3.27 -11.17 -19.24
C ALA A 150 4.04 -9.87 -18.93
N TYR A 151 5.36 -9.95 -18.99
CA TYR A 151 6.27 -8.80 -18.82
C TYR A 151 6.34 -8.17 -17.44
N THR A 152 5.80 -8.83 -16.39
CA THR A 152 5.76 -8.27 -15.03
C THR A 152 6.60 -9.07 -14.02
N ALA A 153 7.59 -9.85 -14.46
CA ALA A 153 8.30 -10.79 -13.60
C ALA A 153 8.83 -10.18 -12.29
N ALA A 154 9.54 -9.06 -12.35
CA ALA A 154 10.08 -8.37 -11.17
C ALA A 154 8.98 -7.82 -10.26
N TYR A 155 7.95 -7.21 -10.84
CA TYR A 155 6.80 -6.70 -10.10
C TYR A 155 6.02 -7.84 -9.42
N ALA A 156 5.69 -8.90 -10.17
CA ALA A 156 4.98 -10.05 -9.63
C ALA A 156 5.78 -10.74 -8.50
N ALA A 157 7.09 -10.92 -8.68
CA ALA A 157 7.96 -11.48 -7.65
C ALA A 157 7.95 -10.62 -6.37
N SER A 158 8.05 -9.28 -6.48
CA SER A 158 8.00 -8.37 -5.35
C SER A 158 6.66 -8.45 -4.59
N LYS A 159 5.54 -8.51 -5.31
CA LYS A 159 4.20 -8.59 -4.73
C LYS A 159 3.87 -9.99 -4.17
N ALA A 160 4.35 -11.05 -4.80
CA ALA A 160 4.24 -12.41 -4.26
C ALA A 160 5.09 -12.58 -2.98
N GLY A 161 6.29 -12.01 -2.94
CA GLY A 161 7.12 -11.95 -1.72
C GLY A 161 6.41 -11.26 -0.56
N LEU A 162 5.63 -10.20 -0.85
CA LEU A 162 4.83 -9.48 0.14
C LEU A 162 3.71 -10.38 0.73
N LEU A 163 3.12 -11.29 -0.04
CA LEU A 163 2.18 -12.29 0.47
C LEU A 163 2.87 -13.32 1.36
N GLY A 164 4.08 -13.77 1.00
CA GLY A 164 4.90 -14.64 1.83
C GLY A 164 5.20 -14.00 3.20
N LEU A 165 5.64 -12.75 3.19
CA LEU A 165 5.86 -11.95 4.39
C LEU A 165 4.59 -11.82 5.23
N THR A 166 3.45 -11.49 4.60
CA THR A 166 2.15 -11.36 5.26
C THR A 166 1.77 -12.63 6.01
N ARG A 167 1.85 -13.79 5.37
CA ARG A 167 1.47 -15.09 5.96
C ARG A 167 2.39 -15.48 7.11
N SER A 168 3.71 -15.32 6.95
CA SER A 168 4.69 -15.64 7.98
C SER A 168 4.49 -14.78 9.24
N LEU A 169 4.37 -13.46 9.07
CA LEU A 169 4.17 -12.55 10.19
C LEU A 169 2.79 -12.73 10.86
N ALA A 170 1.75 -13.08 10.11
CA ALA A 170 0.44 -13.38 10.68
C ALA A 170 0.51 -14.52 11.70
N VAL A 171 1.21 -15.62 11.37
CA VAL A 171 1.40 -16.77 12.28
C VAL A 171 2.24 -16.36 13.50
N GLU A 172 3.31 -15.60 13.30
CA GLU A 172 4.21 -15.16 14.37
C GLU A 172 3.51 -14.22 15.38
N LEU A 173 2.61 -13.37 14.88
CA LEU A 173 2.03 -12.26 15.64
C LEU A 173 0.59 -12.54 16.15
N ALA A 174 -0.04 -13.63 15.74
CA ALA A 174 -1.45 -13.93 16.03
C ALA A 174 -1.78 -13.87 17.54
N ARG A 175 -0.90 -14.41 18.40
CA ARG A 175 -1.09 -14.41 19.86
C ARG A 175 -0.68 -13.09 20.54
N LYS A 176 -0.19 -12.11 19.77
CA LYS A 176 0.34 -10.84 20.28
C LYS A 176 -0.63 -9.67 20.02
N GLY A 177 -1.87 -9.96 19.57
CA GLY A 177 -2.89 -8.96 19.29
C GLY A 177 -2.68 -8.19 17.98
N VAL A 178 -1.76 -8.62 17.11
CA VAL A 178 -1.45 -7.97 15.83
C VAL A 178 -1.93 -8.84 14.68
N THR A 179 -2.75 -8.26 13.78
CA THR A 179 -3.13 -8.91 12.52
C THR A 179 -2.27 -8.39 11.37
N VAL A 180 -1.98 -9.27 10.42
CA VAL A 180 -1.20 -8.95 9.22
C VAL A 180 -1.94 -9.46 8.00
N ASN A 181 -2.36 -8.57 7.10
CA ASN A 181 -3.13 -8.93 5.90
C ASN A 181 -2.59 -8.21 4.66
N ALA A 182 -2.90 -8.75 3.50
CA ALA A 182 -2.65 -8.14 2.20
C ALA A 182 -3.96 -7.92 1.46
N VAL A 183 -4.10 -6.76 0.83
CA VAL A 183 -5.17 -6.49 -0.15
C VAL A 183 -4.55 -6.58 -1.53
N CYS A 184 -5.20 -7.29 -2.43
CA CYS A 184 -4.74 -7.55 -3.80
C CYS A 184 -5.68 -6.88 -4.81
N PRO A 185 -5.48 -5.59 -5.14
CA PRO A 185 -6.29 -4.91 -6.13
C PRO A 185 -6.04 -5.47 -7.53
N GLY A 186 -7.10 -5.51 -8.35
CA GLY A 186 -6.99 -5.54 -9.80
C GLY A 186 -6.64 -4.16 -10.35
N PHE A 187 -6.79 -3.97 -11.67
CA PHE A 187 -6.55 -2.68 -12.31
C PHE A 187 -7.46 -1.61 -11.71
N THR A 188 -6.85 -0.65 -11.01
CA THR A 188 -7.52 0.42 -10.26
C THR A 188 -7.31 1.75 -10.95
N ASP A 189 -8.34 2.59 -11.06
CA ASP A 189 -8.29 3.90 -11.73
C ASP A 189 -7.39 4.87 -10.98
N THR A 190 -6.12 4.88 -11.35
CA THR A 190 -5.05 5.66 -10.76
C THR A 190 -4.01 6.02 -11.83
N ASP A 191 -3.07 6.90 -11.48
CA ASP A 191 -1.94 7.25 -12.36
C ASP A 191 -1.13 6.02 -12.85
N ILE A 192 -1.15 4.90 -12.12
CA ILE A 192 -0.49 3.66 -12.55
C ILE A 192 -1.18 3.11 -13.80
N VAL A 193 -2.50 3.06 -13.79
CA VAL A 193 -3.30 2.63 -14.96
C VAL A 193 -3.19 3.64 -16.10
N THR A 194 -3.18 4.94 -15.80
CA THR A 194 -2.98 5.97 -16.82
C THR A 194 -1.63 5.79 -17.54
N ARG A 195 -0.54 5.62 -16.80
CA ARG A 195 0.79 5.35 -17.39
C ARG A 195 0.84 4.02 -18.12
N ALA A 196 0.17 2.98 -17.63
CA ALA A 196 0.08 1.71 -18.35
C ALA A 196 -0.65 1.87 -19.69
N ALA A 197 -1.75 2.63 -19.74
CA ALA A 197 -2.48 2.94 -20.96
C ALA A 197 -1.62 3.76 -21.95
N GLU A 198 -0.87 4.77 -21.47
CA GLU A 198 0.08 5.54 -22.27
C GLU A 198 1.18 4.63 -22.88
N ASN A 199 1.72 3.68 -22.11
CA ASN A 199 2.70 2.72 -22.62
C ASN A 199 2.11 1.78 -23.68
N ILE A 200 0.85 1.32 -23.49
CA ILE A 200 0.15 0.52 -24.51
C ILE A 200 -0.06 1.35 -25.77
N GLN A 201 -0.49 2.59 -25.65
CA GLN A 201 -0.63 3.51 -26.78
C GLN A 201 0.68 3.66 -27.55
N ALA A 202 1.79 3.95 -26.83
CA ALA A 202 3.10 4.16 -27.44
C ALA A 202 3.64 2.91 -28.17
N THR A 203 3.30 1.71 -27.68
CA THR A 203 3.83 0.45 -28.24
C THR A 203 2.93 -0.18 -29.30
N THR A 204 1.63 0.08 -29.27
CA THR A 204 0.64 -0.60 -30.14
C THR A 204 -0.09 0.32 -31.09
N GLY A 205 -0.02 1.65 -30.91
CA GLY A 205 -0.78 2.65 -31.68
C GLY A 205 -2.26 2.74 -31.33
N ARG A 206 -2.74 2.00 -30.31
CA ARG A 206 -4.11 2.10 -29.82
C ARG A 206 -4.36 3.47 -29.19
N SER A 207 -5.59 3.94 -29.19
CA SER A 207 -5.98 5.13 -28.43
C SER A 207 -5.88 4.86 -26.90
N THR A 208 -5.80 5.91 -26.11
CA THR A 208 -5.78 5.80 -24.64
C THR A 208 -7.04 5.12 -24.12
N ASP A 209 -8.22 5.41 -24.73
CA ASP A 209 -9.49 4.80 -24.33
C ASP A 209 -9.52 3.30 -24.63
N GLU A 210 -9.03 2.87 -25.79
CA GLU A 210 -8.90 1.45 -26.13
C GLU A 210 -7.91 0.74 -25.20
N ALA A 211 -6.81 1.38 -24.83
CA ALA A 211 -5.85 0.84 -23.88
C ALA A 211 -6.47 0.70 -22.47
N ARG A 212 -7.23 1.71 -22.01
CA ARG A 212 -7.96 1.63 -20.73
C ARG A 212 -9.04 0.56 -20.74
N ALA A 213 -9.80 0.44 -21.84
CA ALA A 213 -10.79 -0.62 -22.01
C ALA A 213 -10.16 -2.02 -22.00
N ALA A 214 -8.99 -2.18 -22.61
CA ALA A 214 -8.22 -3.43 -22.55
C ALA A 214 -7.79 -3.79 -21.11
N LEU A 215 -7.35 -2.81 -20.32
CA LEU A 215 -7.02 -3.01 -18.91
C LEU A 215 -8.27 -3.34 -18.07
N ALA A 216 -9.39 -2.67 -18.32
CA ALA A 216 -10.67 -2.96 -17.68
C ALA A 216 -11.19 -4.37 -18.00
N GLY A 217 -10.90 -4.86 -19.21
CA GLY A 217 -11.29 -6.19 -19.70
C GLY A 217 -10.61 -7.36 -19.00
N PHE A 218 -9.55 -7.15 -18.22
CA PHE A 218 -9.00 -8.20 -17.35
C PHE A 218 -9.97 -8.61 -16.25
N SER A 219 -10.82 -7.69 -15.81
CA SER A 219 -11.86 -7.97 -14.82
C SER A 219 -13.14 -8.48 -15.48
N PRO A 220 -13.72 -9.62 -15.04
CA PRO A 220 -15.04 -10.07 -15.47
C PRO A 220 -16.15 -9.01 -15.34
N GLN A 221 -16.00 -8.06 -14.41
CA GLN A 221 -16.94 -6.94 -14.30
C GLN A 221 -16.74 -5.85 -15.37
N GLY A 222 -15.75 -5.96 -16.25
CA GLY A 222 -15.52 -5.07 -17.39
C GLY A 222 -15.20 -3.61 -17.02
N ARG A 223 -14.72 -3.35 -15.80
CA ARG A 223 -14.39 -2.00 -15.34
C ARG A 223 -13.12 -1.97 -14.50
N LEU A 224 -12.47 -0.81 -14.47
CA LEU A 224 -11.43 -0.53 -13.48
C LEU A 224 -12.04 -0.45 -12.07
N ARG A 225 -11.26 -0.79 -11.06
CA ARG A 225 -11.65 -0.61 -9.65
C ARG A 225 -11.58 0.87 -9.29
N ASP A 226 -12.49 1.31 -8.44
CA ASP A 226 -12.38 2.61 -7.78
C ASP A 226 -11.40 2.48 -6.60
N PRO A 227 -10.46 3.43 -6.39
CA PRO A 227 -9.62 3.47 -5.19
C PRO A 227 -10.39 3.35 -3.88
N ASP A 228 -11.63 3.83 -3.82
CA ASP A 228 -12.47 3.76 -2.63
C ASP A 228 -12.96 2.34 -2.32
N GLU A 229 -13.08 1.46 -3.30
CA GLU A 229 -13.37 0.04 -3.07
C GLU A 229 -12.24 -0.60 -2.23
N ILE A 230 -11.00 -0.30 -2.58
CA ILE A 230 -9.82 -0.78 -1.85
C ILE A 230 -9.75 -0.14 -0.45
N ALA A 231 -9.96 1.17 -0.38
CA ALA A 231 -9.89 1.93 0.86
C ALA A 231 -10.93 1.46 1.90
N THR A 232 -12.14 1.09 1.46
CA THR A 232 -13.19 0.54 2.31
C THR A 232 -12.77 -0.76 2.98
N LEU A 233 -12.17 -1.69 2.23
CA LEU A 233 -11.66 -2.94 2.80
C LEU A 233 -10.49 -2.67 3.76
N VAL A 234 -9.58 -1.76 3.41
CA VAL A 234 -8.47 -1.39 4.29
C VAL A 234 -8.97 -0.79 5.60
N ALA A 235 -9.99 0.08 5.55
CA ALA A 235 -10.59 0.65 6.76
C ALA A 235 -11.26 -0.42 7.64
N TYR A 236 -11.93 -1.40 7.03
CA TYR A 236 -12.47 -2.54 7.76
C TYR A 236 -11.35 -3.38 8.41
N LEU A 237 -10.29 -3.73 7.68
CA LEU A 237 -9.15 -4.48 8.23
C LEU A 237 -8.39 -3.72 9.33
N ALA A 238 -8.43 -2.40 9.31
CA ALA A 238 -7.86 -1.53 10.34
C ALA A 238 -8.72 -1.45 11.61
N SER A 239 -9.98 -1.88 11.56
CA SER A 239 -10.91 -1.81 12.68
C SER A 239 -10.69 -2.94 13.70
N PRO A 240 -11.24 -2.80 14.92
CA PRO A 240 -11.32 -3.89 15.89
C PRO A 240 -12.11 -5.10 15.38
N ASP A 241 -13.14 -4.88 14.55
CA ASP A 241 -14.07 -5.92 14.08
C ASP A 241 -13.39 -6.95 13.16
N ALA A 242 -12.26 -6.58 12.53
CA ALA A 242 -11.47 -7.48 11.71
C ALA A 242 -10.44 -8.31 12.50
N GLY A 243 -10.56 -8.39 13.83
CA GLY A 243 -9.59 -9.07 14.70
C GLY A 243 -9.36 -10.55 14.39
N GLY A 244 -10.34 -11.24 13.81
CA GLY A 244 -10.25 -12.64 13.38
C GLY A 244 -9.63 -12.83 11.99
N ILE A 245 -9.34 -11.75 11.25
CA ILE A 245 -8.78 -11.82 9.89
C ILE A 245 -7.27 -11.56 9.97
N THR A 246 -6.47 -12.60 9.75
CA THR A 246 -5.00 -12.47 9.67
C THR A 246 -4.42 -13.49 8.68
N GLY A 247 -3.31 -13.14 8.03
CA GLY A 247 -2.63 -13.97 7.04
C GLY A 247 -3.33 -14.04 5.68
N GLN A 248 -4.36 -13.22 5.45
CA GLN A 248 -5.17 -13.29 4.25
C GLN A 248 -4.62 -12.42 3.12
N ALA A 249 -4.83 -12.90 1.89
CA ALA A 249 -4.64 -12.15 0.66
C ALA A 249 -6.03 -11.91 0.05
N LEU A 250 -6.58 -10.73 0.24
CA LEU A 250 -7.96 -10.39 -0.12
C LEU A 250 -7.99 -9.65 -1.46
N ALA A 251 -8.56 -10.28 -2.48
CA ALA A 251 -8.67 -9.68 -3.80
C ALA A 251 -9.84 -8.69 -3.86
N ILE A 252 -9.60 -7.54 -4.49
CA ILE A 252 -10.63 -6.59 -4.98
C ILE A 252 -10.34 -6.37 -6.46
N ASP A 253 -10.81 -7.28 -7.28
CA ASP A 253 -10.42 -7.39 -8.67
C ASP A 253 -11.61 -7.63 -9.64
N GLY A 254 -12.83 -7.73 -9.08
CA GLY A 254 -14.03 -8.00 -9.86
C GLY A 254 -14.08 -9.39 -10.47
N GLY A 255 -13.45 -10.37 -9.81
CA GLY A 255 -13.43 -11.77 -10.23
C GLY A 255 -12.25 -12.14 -11.15
N GLU A 256 -11.28 -11.27 -11.31
CA GLU A 256 -10.13 -11.49 -12.21
C GLU A 256 -9.27 -12.71 -11.80
N THR A 257 -9.22 -13.02 -10.52
CA THR A 257 -8.42 -14.14 -9.97
C THR A 257 -9.27 -15.29 -9.43
N ALA A 258 -10.57 -15.31 -9.73
CA ALA A 258 -11.49 -16.39 -9.32
C ALA A 258 -11.28 -17.66 -10.13
#